data_fe04a5567f0cec02baf83a95e5631f2e
#
_entry.id   fe04a5567f0cec02baf83a95e5631f2e
#
_cell.length_a   1.000
_cell.length_b   1.000
_cell.length_c   1.000
_cell.angle_alpha   90.00
_cell.angle_beta   90.00
_cell.angle_gamma   90.00
#
_symmetry.space_group_name_H-M   'P 1'
#
loop_
_entity.id
_entity.type
_entity.pdbx_description
1 polymer ?
#
loop_
_entity_poly.entity_id
_entity_poly.type
_entity_poly.pdbx_seq_one_letter_code
_entity_poly.pdbx_strand_id
1 'polypeptide(L)'
;NGSRLQIFGSDNPDALRGLGFDGVCLDEFALMSPRTWTEVVRPAVSDKLGYVIFIGTPMGHNQFWDVYDLAVRRGGDWYGQLYRASETEIIPDYELEEARLTMPSDQYEQEFECSFQAAVSGAFYGKQIQ
;
A
#
# COMPACT_ATOMS: atom_id res chain seq x y z
N ASN A 1 15.52 -17.48 19.84
CA ASN A 1 15.48 -16.26 20.67
C ASN A 1 14.09 -15.94 21.23
N GLY A 2 13.07 -16.74 20.94
CA GLY A 2 11.71 -16.50 21.39
C GLY A 2 10.89 -15.54 20.53
N SER A 3 11.44 -15.06 19.43
CA SER A 3 10.68 -14.21 18.48
C SER A 3 9.58 -15.01 17.80
N ARG A 4 8.48 -14.34 17.50
CA ARG A 4 7.31 -14.97 16.90
C ARG A 4 6.86 -14.19 15.69
N LEU A 5 6.69 -14.87 14.55
CA LEU A 5 6.12 -14.31 13.33
C LEU A 5 4.75 -14.94 13.12
N GLN A 6 3.74 -14.11 12.90
CA GLN A 6 2.36 -14.56 12.68
C GLN A 6 1.79 -13.88 11.45
N ILE A 7 0.93 -14.59 10.71
CA ILE A 7 0.23 -14.06 9.53
C ILE A 7 -1.26 -14.01 9.86
N PHE A 8 -1.87 -12.84 9.59
CA PHE A 8 -3.30 -12.61 9.85
C PHE A 8 -3.99 -12.11 8.59
N GLY A 9 -5.27 -12.44 8.42
CA GLY A 9 -6.12 -11.79 7.42
C GLY A 9 -6.59 -10.43 7.92
N SER A 10 -6.81 -9.48 7.01
CA SER A 10 -7.24 -8.12 7.34
C SER A 10 -8.74 -7.88 7.16
N ASP A 11 -9.49 -8.87 6.73
CA ASP A 11 -10.95 -8.78 6.48
C ASP A 11 -11.75 -8.56 7.76
N ASN A 12 -11.19 -8.92 8.91
CA ASN A 12 -11.77 -8.61 10.22
C ASN A 12 -10.73 -7.94 11.10
N PRO A 13 -10.54 -6.62 10.99
CA PRO A 13 -9.53 -5.90 11.77
C PRO A 13 -9.73 -6.05 13.29
N ASP A 14 -10.95 -6.17 13.74
CA ASP A 14 -11.24 -6.27 15.18
C ASP A 14 -10.65 -7.52 15.82
N ALA A 15 -10.38 -8.57 15.04
CA ALA A 15 -9.71 -9.78 15.53
C ALA A 15 -8.28 -9.51 16.02
N LEU A 16 -7.67 -8.41 15.61
CA LEU A 16 -6.32 -8.02 16.01
C LEU A 16 -6.30 -7.10 17.23
N ARG A 17 -7.46 -6.69 17.74
CA ARG A 17 -7.54 -5.82 18.90
C ARG A 17 -7.00 -6.51 20.15
N GLY A 18 -6.32 -5.72 20.97
CA GLY A 18 -5.75 -6.22 22.23
C GLY A 18 -4.42 -6.94 22.08
N LEU A 19 -3.93 -7.12 20.84
CA LEU A 19 -2.60 -7.67 20.60
C LEU A 19 -1.57 -6.53 20.61
N GLY A 20 -0.37 -6.83 21.06
CA GLY A 20 0.76 -5.89 21.00
C GLY A 20 1.79 -6.40 19.99
N PHE A 21 2.35 -5.52 19.17
CA PHE A 21 3.31 -5.91 18.15
C PHE A 21 4.58 -5.06 18.21
N ASP A 22 5.73 -5.73 18.13
CA ASP A 22 7.03 -5.06 17.96
C ASP A 22 7.22 -4.56 16.53
N GLY A 23 6.59 -5.22 15.57
CA GLY A 23 6.62 -4.79 14.16
C GLY A 23 5.47 -5.42 13.40
N VAL A 24 4.94 -4.68 12.42
CA VAL A 24 3.84 -5.15 11.57
C VAL A 24 4.15 -4.79 10.11
N CYS A 25 3.90 -5.73 9.21
CA CYS A 25 3.91 -5.47 7.77
C CYS A 25 2.47 -5.55 7.28
N LEU A 26 1.98 -4.45 6.72
CA LEU A 26 0.64 -4.36 6.11
C LEU A 26 0.79 -4.51 4.61
N ASP A 27 0.64 -5.75 4.13
CA ASP A 27 0.76 -6.10 2.72
C ASP A 27 -0.54 -5.77 1.98
N GLU A 28 -0.41 -5.27 0.75
CA GLU A 28 -1.54 -4.81 -0.06
C GLU A 28 -2.40 -3.79 0.69
N PHE A 29 -1.74 -2.82 1.33
CA PHE A 29 -2.41 -1.87 2.22
C PHE A 29 -3.50 -1.05 1.53
N ALA A 30 -3.35 -0.77 0.23
CA ALA A 30 -4.36 -0.03 -0.53
C ALA A 30 -5.72 -0.74 -0.56
N LEU A 31 -5.74 -2.06 -0.38
CA LEU A 31 -6.97 -2.87 -0.39
C LEU A 31 -7.58 -3.05 1.00
N MET A 32 -6.89 -2.66 2.04
CA MET A 32 -7.37 -2.81 3.41
C MET A 32 -8.36 -1.72 3.80
N SER A 33 -9.23 -2.03 4.77
CA SER A 33 -10.04 -1.01 5.41
C SER A 33 -9.13 0.02 6.10
N PRO A 34 -9.39 1.33 5.96
CA PRO A 34 -8.62 2.36 6.67
C PRO A 34 -8.58 2.14 8.19
N ARG A 35 -9.62 1.52 8.75
CA ARG A 35 -9.72 1.21 10.18
C ARG A 35 -8.63 0.24 10.65
N THR A 36 -8.13 -0.61 9.77
CA THR A 36 -7.06 -1.56 10.09
C THR A 36 -5.85 -0.83 10.67
N TRP A 37 -5.44 0.25 10.05
CA TRP A 37 -4.32 1.06 10.53
C TRP A 37 -4.71 1.92 11.74
N THR A 38 -5.73 2.77 11.58
CA THR A 38 -6.01 3.82 12.55
C THR A 38 -6.56 3.31 13.88
N GLU A 39 -7.38 2.26 13.83
CA GLU A 39 -8.08 1.78 15.03
C GLU A 39 -7.43 0.55 15.66
N VAL A 40 -6.68 -0.22 14.90
CA VAL A 40 -6.17 -1.52 15.37
C VAL A 40 -4.65 -1.56 15.42
N VAL A 41 -3.98 -1.38 14.28
CA VAL A 41 -2.52 -1.54 14.19
C VAL A 41 -1.78 -0.41 14.88
N ARG A 42 -2.20 0.84 14.66
CA ARG A 42 -1.55 2.00 15.27
C ARG A 42 -1.49 1.91 16.81
N PRO A 43 -2.60 1.62 17.52
CA PRO A 43 -2.52 1.42 18.95
C PRO A 43 -1.65 0.23 19.36
N ALA A 44 -1.74 -0.88 18.64
CA ALA A 44 -1.00 -2.11 18.97
C ALA A 44 0.52 -1.93 18.90
N VAL A 45 1.02 -1.20 17.90
CA VAL A 45 2.46 -0.92 17.78
C VAL A 45 2.92 0.19 18.72
N SER A 46 2.02 1.12 19.08
CA SER A 46 2.35 2.19 20.04
C SER A 46 2.69 1.66 21.42
N ASP A 47 1.98 0.63 21.83
CA ASP A 47 2.18 -0.03 23.13
C ASP A 47 3.62 -0.55 23.28
N LYS A 48 4.21 -1.02 22.20
CA LYS A 48 5.54 -1.62 22.17
C LYS A 48 6.60 -0.67 21.60
N LEU A 49 6.23 0.55 21.21
CA LEU A 49 7.08 1.46 20.45
C LEU A 49 7.63 0.79 19.19
N GLY A 50 6.76 0.01 18.54
CA GLY A 50 7.12 -0.81 17.40
C GLY A 50 7.16 -0.05 16.08
N TYR A 51 7.42 -0.79 15.00
CA TYR A 51 7.47 -0.22 13.65
C TYR A 51 6.37 -0.80 12.77
N VAL A 52 6.07 -0.09 11.67
CA VAL A 52 5.10 -0.56 10.67
C VAL A 52 5.70 -0.37 9.28
N ILE A 53 5.49 -1.38 8.44
CA ILE A 53 5.82 -1.32 7.02
C ILE A 53 4.51 -1.41 6.24
N PHE A 54 4.27 -0.42 5.39
CA PHE A 54 3.11 -0.42 4.48
C PHE A 54 3.65 -0.73 3.08
N ILE A 55 3.15 -1.78 2.44
CA ILE A 55 3.57 -2.14 1.10
C ILE A 55 2.35 -2.45 0.23
N GLY A 56 2.50 -2.31 -1.07
CA GLY A 56 1.45 -2.61 -2.03
C GLY A 56 1.54 -1.76 -3.28
N THR A 57 0.48 -1.86 -4.08
CA THR A 57 0.30 -1.10 -5.31
C THR A 57 -0.64 0.07 -5.03
N PRO A 58 -0.35 1.28 -5.54
CA PRO A 58 -1.26 2.42 -5.39
C PRO A 58 -2.67 2.14 -5.93
N MET A 59 -3.66 2.73 -5.29
CA MET A 59 -5.06 2.64 -5.73
C MET A 59 -5.75 3.98 -5.47
N GLY A 60 -5.46 5.00 -6.28
CA GLY A 60 -6.00 6.34 -6.11
C GLY A 60 -5.52 7.00 -4.82
N HIS A 61 -6.16 8.10 -4.47
CA HIS A 61 -5.83 8.87 -3.26
C HIS A 61 -6.62 8.33 -2.06
N ASN A 62 -6.33 7.11 -1.68
CA ASN A 62 -6.93 6.46 -0.51
C ASN A 62 -5.97 6.51 0.70
N GLN A 63 -6.20 5.66 1.71
CA GLN A 63 -5.37 5.61 2.91
C GLN A 63 -3.89 5.29 2.62
N PHE A 64 -3.59 4.54 1.55
CA PHE A 64 -2.20 4.25 1.19
C PHE A 64 -1.49 5.51 0.67
N TRP A 65 -2.19 6.31 -0.15
CA TRP A 65 -1.70 7.62 -0.55
C TRP A 65 -1.42 8.49 0.68
N ASP A 66 -2.36 8.51 1.64
CA ASP A 66 -2.24 9.35 2.83
C ASP A 66 -0.98 9.05 3.63
N VAL A 67 -0.67 7.76 3.87
CA VAL A 67 0.53 7.39 4.63
C VAL A 67 1.81 7.64 3.82
N TYR A 68 1.78 7.44 2.50
CA TYR A 68 2.92 7.73 1.63
C TYR A 68 3.22 9.23 1.62
N ASP A 69 2.20 10.05 1.38
CA ASP A 69 2.32 11.50 1.35
C ASP A 69 2.83 12.03 2.71
N LEU A 70 2.30 11.50 3.80
CA LEU A 70 2.76 11.84 5.14
C LEU A 70 4.24 11.52 5.33
N ALA A 71 4.66 10.32 4.92
CA ALA A 71 6.05 9.87 5.05
C ALA A 71 7.01 10.80 4.30
N VAL A 72 6.67 11.16 3.07
CA VAL A 72 7.49 12.03 2.22
C VAL A 72 7.57 13.45 2.79
N ARG A 73 6.45 14.00 3.25
CA ARG A 73 6.40 15.36 3.77
C ARG A 73 7.06 15.50 5.14
N ARG A 74 6.89 14.51 6.00
CA ARG A 74 7.33 14.59 7.38
C ARG A 74 8.80 14.20 7.56
N GLY A 75 9.24 13.12 6.91
CA GLY A 75 10.60 12.60 7.13
C GLY A 75 10.80 12.11 8.56
N GLY A 76 12.02 12.18 9.06
CA GLY A 76 12.34 11.71 10.41
C GLY A 76 12.18 10.21 10.54
N ASP A 77 11.27 9.78 11.42
CA ASP A 77 10.96 8.36 11.60
C ASP A 77 10.08 7.79 10.49
N TRP A 78 9.64 8.63 9.56
CA TRP A 78 8.83 8.22 8.42
C TRP A 78 9.67 8.19 7.16
N TYR A 79 9.51 7.13 6.37
CA TYR A 79 10.22 6.95 5.11
C TYR A 79 9.25 6.40 4.06
N GLY A 80 9.27 6.97 2.86
CA GLY A 80 8.45 6.51 1.75
C GLY A 80 9.28 6.40 0.47
N GLN A 81 9.07 5.33 -0.29
CA GLN A 81 9.78 5.06 -1.54
C GLN A 81 8.83 4.44 -2.56
N LEU A 82 8.93 4.89 -3.79
CA LEU A 82 8.29 4.28 -4.95
C LEU A 82 9.33 3.51 -5.75
N TYR A 83 8.96 2.32 -6.21
CA TYR A 83 9.82 1.48 -7.06
C TYR A 83 9.10 1.26 -8.40
N ARG A 84 9.29 2.21 -9.31
CA ARG A 84 8.69 2.11 -10.66
C ARG A 84 9.42 1.07 -11.49
N ALA A 85 8.66 0.26 -12.23
CA ALA A 85 9.26 -0.79 -13.06
C ALA A 85 10.25 -0.24 -14.08
N SER A 86 9.98 0.94 -14.64
CA SER A 86 10.86 1.60 -15.59
C SER A 86 12.20 2.03 -14.99
N GLU A 87 12.28 2.19 -13.67
CA GLU A 87 13.48 2.66 -12.98
C GLU A 87 14.29 1.53 -12.36
N THR A 88 13.63 0.43 -11.97
CA THR A 88 14.30 -0.68 -11.25
C THR A 88 15.08 -1.62 -12.15
N GLU A 89 14.78 -1.65 -13.46
CA GLU A 89 15.38 -2.54 -14.45
C GLU A 89 15.26 -4.04 -14.11
N ILE A 90 14.33 -4.39 -13.20
CA ILE A 90 14.10 -5.78 -12.81
C ILE A 90 13.29 -6.51 -13.89
N ILE A 91 12.31 -5.81 -14.48
CA ILE A 91 11.49 -6.35 -15.58
C ILE A 91 12.08 -5.86 -16.89
N PRO A 92 12.40 -6.77 -17.84
CA PRO A 92 12.95 -6.36 -19.12
C PRO A 92 12.02 -5.44 -19.91
N ASP A 93 12.61 -4.54 -20.71
CA ASP A 93 11.85 -3.56 -21.49
C ASP A 93 10.81 -4.20 -22.42
N TYR A 94 11.14 -5.34 -23.03
CA TYR A 94 10.21 -6.02 -23.93
C TYR A 94 8.95 -6.52 -23.18
N GLU A 95 9.10 -6.90 -21.92
CA GLU A 95 7.97 -7.35 -21.10
C GLU A 95 7.10 -6.17 -20.68
N LEU A 96 7.72 -5.05 -20.34
CA LEU A 96 6.97 -3.81 -20.04
C LEU A 96 6.23 -3.32 -21.25
N GLU A 97 6.80 -3.41 -22.44
CA GLU A 97 6.16 -3.05 -23.71
C GLU A 97 4.93 -3.93 -23.97
N GLU A 98 5.06 -5.25 -23.77
CA GLU A 98 3.97 -6.19 -23.93
C GLU A 98 2.84 -5.91 -22.94
N ALA A 99 3.16 -5.64 -21.67
CA ALA A 99 2.18 -5.26 -20.67
C ALA A 99 1.45 -3.97 -21.07
N ARG A 100 2.20 -2.99 -21.59
CA ARG A 100 1.64 -1.71 -22.02
C ARG A 100 0.65 -1.87 -23.18
N LEU A 101 0.89 -2.83 -24.07
CA LEU A 101 0.01 -3.12 -25.22
C LEU A 101 -1.24 -3.90 -24.83
N THR A 102 -1.20 -4.67 -23.74
CA THR A 102 -2.27 -5.59 -23.37
C THR A 102 -3.13 -5.09 -22.20
N MET A 103 -2.77 -3.97 -21.59
CA MET A 103 -3.48 -3.41 -20.45
C MET A 103 -4.00 -2.01 -20.76
N PRO A 104 -5.13 -1.59 -20.12
CA PRO A 104 -5.50 -0.19 -20.14
C PRO A 104 -4.37 0.69 -19.59
N SER A 105 -4.19 1.86 -20.17
CA SER A 105 -3.10 2.78 -19.86
C SER A 105 -3.06 3.15 -18.35
N ASP A 106 -4.21 3.45 -17.77
CA ASP A 106 -4.31 3.82 -16.37
C ASP A 106 -3.96 2.65 -15.44
N GLN A 107 -4.35 1.44 -15.82
CA GLN A 107 -3.99 0.24 -15.07
C GLN A 107 -2.49 -0.04 -15.13
N TYR A 108 -1.88 0.12 -16.31
CA TYR A 108 -0.43 -0.02 -16.46
C TYR A 108 0.32 0.98 -15.56
N GLU A 109 -0.10 2.25 -15.59
CA GLU A 109 0.53 3.28 -14.77
C GLU A 109 0.42 2.96 -13.26
N GLN A 110 -0.72 2.41 -12.85
CA GLN A 110 -0.94 2.02 -11.46
C GLN A 110 -0.05 0.83 -11.06
N GLU A 111 -0.07 -0.23 -11.84
CA GLU A 111 0.58 -1.50 -11.49
C GLU A 111 2.11 -1.47 -11.67
N PHE A 112 2.60 -0.80 -12.70
CA PHE A 112 4.02 -0.81 -13.05
C PHE A 112 4.75 0.49 -12.74
N GLU A 113 4.06 1.62 -12.72
CA GLU A 113 4.69 2.93 -12.55
C GLU A 113 4.29 3.63 -11.24
N CYS A 114 3.64 2.93 -10.33
CA CYS A 114 3.26 3.40 -8.99
C CYS A 114 2.40 4.67 -9.00
N SER A 115 1.51 4.82 -10.00
CA SER A 115 0.67 6.00 -10.10
C SER A 115 -0.52 5.94 -9.16
N PHE A 116 -0.63 6.92 -8.26
CA PHE A 116 -1.82 7.11 -7.45
C PHE A 116 -2.93 7.84 -8.22
N GLN A 117 -2.60 8.49 -9.33
CA GLN A 117 -3.55 9.27 -10.13
C GLN A 117 -4.43 8.39 -11.03
N ALA A 118 -3.88 7.31 -11.55
CA ALA A 118 -4.54 6.46 -12.55
C ALA A 118 -5.88 5.90 -12.05
N ALA A 119 -5.92 5.42 -10.80
CA ALA A 119 -7.14 4.86 -10.23
C ALA A 119 -8.26 5.89 -10.03
N VAL A 120 -7.91 7.16 -9.83
CA VAL A 120 -8.90 8.25 -9.73
C VAL A 120 -9.64 8.39 -11.06
N SER A 121 -8.92 8.37 -12.18
CA SER A 121 -9.52 8.44 -13.52
C SER A 121 -10.45 7.25 -13.78
N GLY A 122 -10.01 6.04 -13.47
CA GLY A 122 -10.82 4.84 -13.62
C GLY A 122 -12.10 4.86 -12.79
N ALA A 123 -12.01 5.30 -11.56
CA ALA A 123 -13.17 5.42 -10.66
C ALA A 123 -14.19 6.45 -11.19
N PHE A 124 -13.72 7.54 -11.78
CA PHE A 124 -14.57 8.57 -12.37
C PHE A 124 -15.37 8.02 -13.56
N TYR A 125 -14.72 7.32 -14.47
CA TYR A 125 -15.38 6.70 -15.63
C TYR A 125 -16.40 5.62 -15.21
N GLY A 126 -16.10 4.84 -14.20
CA GLY A 126 -17.01 3.83 -13.68
C GLY A 126 -18.31 4.42 -13.14
N LYS A 127 -18.25 5.62 -12.57
CA LYS A 127 -19.44 6.32 -12.07
C LYS A 127 -20.30 6.91 -13.19
N GLN A 128 -19.69 7.22 -14.33
CA GLN A 128 -20.44 7.79 -15.47
C GLN A 128 -21.21 6.74 -16.26
N ILE A 129 -20.82 5.47 -16.18
CA ILE A 129 -21.45 4.36 -16.90
C ILE A 129 -22.68 3.82 -16.14
N GLN A 130 -22.80 4.11 -14.86
CA GLN A 130 -23.95 3.76 -14.03
C GLN A 130 -25.05 4.82 -14.10
#